data_3850ba5d3e1a9497c4a91774c6359a73
#
_entry.id   3850ba5d3e1a9497c4a91774c6359a73
#
_cell.length_a   1.000
_cell.length_b   1.000
_cell.length_c   1.000
_cell.angle_alpha   90.00
_cell.angle_beta   90.00
_cell.angle_gamma   90.00
#
_symmetry.space_group_name_H-M   'P 1'
#
loop_
_entity.id
_entity.type
_entity.pdbx_description
1 polymer ?
#
loop_
_entity_poly.entity_id
_entity_poly.type
_entity_poly.pdbx_seq_one_letter_code
_entity_poly.pdbx_strand_id
1 'polypeptide(L)'
;MSAFELTRRAHCDLEEIDEYLAARSAQAARRFQIQAVEVFEMLAQHPEAGRRRPEFKVGLRSFPIGNYIAYYRIAGHGVQILRVAHGARDAKALLTFLDE
;
A
#
# COMPACT_ATOMS: atom_id res chain seq x y z
N MET A 1 13.00 -0.11 -16.87
CA MET A 1 11.54 -0.32 -16.74
C MET A 1 11.16 -0.28 -15.27
N SER A 2 10.23 0.58 -14.91
CA SER A 2 9.78 0.67 -13.53
C SER A 2 8.65 -0.31 -13.28
N ALA A 3 8.63 -0.87 -12.04
CA ALA A 3 7.67 -1.89 -11.68
C ALA A 3 7.32 -1.79 -10.20
N PHE A 4 6.20 -2.39 -9.83
CA PHE A 4 5.88 -2.55 -8.42
C PHE A 4 5.71 -4.03 -8.12
N GLU A 5 6.02 -4.40 -6.87
CA GLU A 5 5.82 -5.74 -6.34
C GLU A 5 4.96 -5.63 -5.09
N LEU A 6 4.14 -6.64 -4.86
CA LEU A 6 3.36 -6.74 -3.63
C LEU A 6 3.97 -7.84 -2.77
N THR A 7 4.20 -7.54 -1.49
CA THR A 7 4.56 -8.60 -0.56
C THR A 7 3.34 -9.50 -0.35
N ARG A 8 3.56 -10.67 0.21
CA ARG A 8 2.46 -11.56 0.54
C ARG A 8 1.46 -10.88 1.47
N ARG A 9 1.94 -10.13 2.45
CA ARG A 9 1.05 -9.43 3.38
C ARG A 9 0.25 -8.33 2.70
N ALA A 10 0.88 -7.59 1.80
CA ALA A 10 0.18 -6.55 1.03
C ALA A 10 -0.92 -7.18 0.17
N HIS A 11 -0.63 -8.32 -0.44
CA HIS A 11 -1.60 -9.05 -1.24
C HIS A 11 -2.80 -9.46 -0.39
N CYS A 12 -2.55 -10.02 0.79
CA CYS A 12 -3.60 -10.39 1.73
C CYS A 12 -4.41 -9.17 2.18
N ASP A 13 -3.72 -8.06 2.46
CA ASP A 13 -4.40 -6.81 2.83
C ASP A 13 -5.40 -6.38 1.75
N LEU A 14 -4.97 -6.42 0.49
CA LEU A 14 -5.83 -6.01 -0.63
C LEU A 14 -7.04 -6.93 -0.78
N GLU A 15 -6.84 -8.24 -0.58
CA GLU A 15 -7.95 -9.19 -0.62
C GLU A 15 -8.97 -8.91 0.48
N GLU A 16 -8.50 -8.64 1.69
CA GLU A 16 -9.38 -8.32 2.81
C GLU A 16 -10.15 -7.03 2.59
N ILE A 17 -9.47 -6.01 2.05
CA ILE A 17 -10.12 -4.73 1.73
C ILE A 17 -11.18 -4.95 0.66
N ASP A 18 -10.86 -5.73 -0.36
CA ASP A 18 -11.79 -6.02 -1.44
C ASP A 18 -13.05 -6.72 -0.91
N GLU A 19 -12.89 -7.73 -0.06
CA GLU A 19 -14.01 -8.43 0.55
C GLU A 19 -14.87 -7.48 1.38
N TYR A 20 -14.23 -6.65 2.19
CA TYR A 20 -14.93 -5.69 3.03
C TYR A 20 -15.76 -4.71 2.20
N LEU A 21 -15.14 -4.14 1.16
CA LEU A 21 -15.82 -3.17 0.32
C LEU A 21 -16.90 -3.82 -0.53
N ALA A 22 -16.65 -5.00 -1.08
CA ALA A 22 -17.61 -5.71 -1.94
C ALA A 22 -18.88 -6.09 -1.17
N ALA A 23 -18.74 -6.40 0.12
CA ALA A 23 -19.90 -6.71 0.96
C ALA A 23 -20.82 -5.50 1.13
N ARG A 24 -20.30 -4.29 0.96
CA ARG A 24 -21.07 -3.06 1.06
C ARG A 24 -21.50 -2.54 -0.31
N SER A 25 -20.62 -2.62 -1.29
CA SER A 25 -20.87 -2.11 -2.63
C SER A 25 -19.85 -2.67 -3.61
N ALA A 26 -20.31 -3.40 -4.62
CA ALA A 26 -19.42 -3.91 -5.65
C ALA A 26 -18.72 -2.76 -6.38
N GLN A 27 -19.41 -1.63 -6.55
CA GLN A 27 -18.83 -0.47 -7.19
C GLN A 27 -17.70 0.13 -6.37
N ALA A 28 -17.85 0.19 -5.05
CA ALA A 28 -16.80 0.70 -4.17
C ALA A 28 -15.55 -0.18 -4.22
N ALA A 29 -15.74 -1.50 -4.26
CA ALA A 29 -14.62 -2.43 -4.37
C ALA A 29 -13.87 -2.24 -5.68
N ARG A 30 -14.61 -2.11 -6.78
CA ARG A 30 -14.00 -1.89 -8.10
C ARG A 30 -13.23 -0.57 -8.15
N ARG A 31 -13.82 0.48 -7.60
CA ARG A 31 -13.19 1.81 -7.58
C ARG A 31 -11.86 1.76 -6.81
N PHE A 32 -11.87 1.07 -5.68
CA PHE A 32 -10.65 0.91 -4.88
C PHE A 32 -9.57 0.15 -5.67
N GLN A 33 -9.94 -0.94 -6.34
CA GLN A 33 -8.99 -1.73 -7.12
C GLN A 33 -8.31 -0.89 -8.19
N ILE A 34 -9.09 -0.12 -8.93
CA ILE A 34 -8.58 0.74 -9.98
C ILE A 34 -7.63 1.79 -9.40
N GLN A 35 -8.05 2.43 -8.31
CA GLN A 35 -7.26 3.47 -7.66
C GLN A 35 -5.96 2.91 -7.11
N ALA A 36 -5.99 1.71 -6.53
CA ALA A 36 -4.79 1.08 -5.99
C ALA A 36 -3.76 0.82 -7.09
N VAL A 37 -4.20 0.27 -8.22
CA VAL A 37 -3.28 -0.01 -9.34
C VAL A 37 -2.70 1.30 -9.88
N GLU A 38 -3.50 2.33 -10.03
CA GLU A 38 -3.01 3.62 -10.49
C GLU A 38 -1.94 4.19 -9.56
N VAL A 39 -2.17 4.09 -8.24
CA VAL A 39 -1.19 4.55 -7.25
C VAL A 39 0.09 3.73 -7.34
N PHE A 40 -0.01 2.40 -7.39
CA PHE A 40 1.18 1.55 -7.45
C PHE A 40 2.00 1.81 -8.72
N GLU A 41 1.34 2.00 -9.85
CA GLU A 41 2.04 2.31 -11.09
C GLU A 41 2.72 3.67 -11.03
N MET A 42 2.04 4.66 -10.45
CA MET A 42 2.60 5.99 -10.24
C MET A 42 3.84 5.92 -9.34
N LEU A 43 3.74 5.17 -8.23
CA LEU A 43 4.88 5.01 -7.32
C LEU A 43 6.04 4.29 -7.98
N ALA A 44 5.76 3.33 -8.86
CA ALA A 44 6.82 2.64 -9.60
C ALA A 44 7.61 3.61 -10.47
N GLN A 45 6.93 4.60 -11.04
CA GLN A 45 7.59 5.61 -11.89
C GLN A 45 8.17 6.77 -11.07
N HIS A 46 7.60 7.05 -9.90
CA HIS A 46 8.01 8.14 -9.02
C HIS A 46 8.17 7.62 -7.59
N PRO A 47 9.21 6.79 -7.33
CA PRO A 47 9.33 6.12 -6.03
C PRO A 47 9.42 7.06 -4.84
N GLU A 48 9.86 8.29 -5.06
CA GLU A 48 10.02 9.27 -3.98
C GLU A 48 8.77 10.09 -3.73
N ALA A 49 7.66 9.81 -4.44
CA ALA A 49 6.42 10.57 -4.29
C ALA A 49 5.79 10.42 -2.91
N GLY A 50 5.96 9.27 -2.25
CA GLY A 50 5.37 9.02 -0.95
C GLY A 50 6.12 9.72 0.17
N ARG A 51 5.39 9.96 1.26
CA ARG A 51 5.94 10.60 2.44
C ARG A 51 6.88 9.65 3.17
N ARG A 52 8.05 10.15 3.56
CA ARG A 52 8.98 9.37 4.39
C ARG A 52 8.38 9.12 5.77
N ARG A 53 8.56 7.89 6.26
CA ARG A 53 8.06 7.49 7.58
C ARG A 53 9.18 6.83 8.40
N PRO A 54 10.27 7.57 8.65
CA PRO A 54 11.40 6.98 9.40
C PRO A 54 11.05 6.65 10.83
N GLU A 55 10.00 7.28 11.39
CA GLU A 55 9.53 6.98 12.74
C GLU A 55 9.02 5.54 12.87
N PHE A 56 8.61 4.91 11.76
CA PHE A 56 8.19 3.51 11.77
C PHE A 56 9.32 2.59 11.37
N LYS A 57 10.06 2.96 10.33
CA LYS A 57 11.18 2.18 9.84
C LYS A 57 11.96 2.99 8.83
N VAL A 58 13.31 2.88 8.90
CA VAL A 58 14.18 3.57 7.94
C VAL A 58 13.88 3.05 6.51
N GLY A 59 13.72 3.99 5.60
CA GLY A 59 13.43 3.67 4.19
C GLY A 59 11.96 3.46 3.89
N LEU A 60 11.10 3.46 4.90
CA LEU A 60 9.67 3.29 4.69
C LEU A 60 9.04 4.59 4.21
N ARG A 61 8.11 4.46 3.27
CA ARG A 61 7.31 5.58 2.76
C ARG A 61 5.84 5.20 2.77
N SER A 62 4.96 6.18 2.72
CA SER A 62 3.53 5.96 2.66
C SER A 62 2.88 6.85 1.60
N PHE A 63 1.78 6.36 1.02
CA PHE A 63 1.00 7.12 0.05
C PHE A 63 -0.48 6.74 0.19
N PRO A 64 -1.39 7.72 0.18
CA PRO A 64 -2.81 7.42 0.37
C PRO A 64 -3.44 6.80 -0.88
N ILE A 65 -4.39 5.90 -0.63
CA ILE A 65 -5.29 5.34 -1.65
C ILE A 65 -6.69 5.54 -1.07
N GLY A 66 -7.32 6.68 -1.37
CA GLY A 66 -8.59 7.03 -0.74
C GLY A 66 -8.42 7.11 0.77
N ASN A 67 -9.22 6.34 1.52
CA ASN A 67 -9.14 6.29 2.98
C ASN A 67 -8.11 5.27 3.49
N TYR A 68 -7.41 4.61 2.59
CA TYR A 68 -6.39 3.62 2.93
C TYR A 68 -5.01 4.21 2.69
N ILE A 69 -3.99 3.57 3.26
CA ILE A 69 -2.61 4.00 3.11
C ILE A 69 -1.77 2.81 2.66
N ALA A 70 -1.00 3.01 1.60
CA ALA A 70 -0.02 2.04 1.15
C ALA A 70 1.33 2.38 1.79
N TYR A 71 1.94 1.38 2.42
CA TYR A 71 3.29 1.49 2.98
C TYR A 71 4.23 0.74 2.06
N TYR A 72 5.29 1.40 1.62
CA TYR A 72 6.18 0.82 0.62
C TYR A 72 7.62 1.26 0.83
N ARG A 73 8.51 0.62 0.10
CA ARG A 73 9.91 1.02 0.05
C ARG A 73 10.40 0.99 -1.40
N ILE A 74 11.45 1.73 -1.68
CA ILE A 74 12.09 1.70 -2.97
C ILE A 74 12.91 0.42 -3.05
N ALA A 75 12.78 -0.33 -4.12
CA ALA A 75 13.46 -1.61 -4.29
C ALA A 75 13.81 -1.81 -5.76
N GLY A 76 15.09 -1.99 -6.06
CA GLY A 76 15.52 -2.17 -7.44
C GLY A 76 15.14 -1.00 -8.33
N HIS A 77 14.44 -1.28 -9.41
CA HIS A 77 14.01 -0.27 -10.38
C HIS A 77 12.60 0.24 -10.12
N GLY A 78 12.04 -0.06 -8.98
CA GLY A 78 10.68 0.34 -8.67
C GLY A 78 10.41 0.36 -7.18
N VAL A 79 9.26 -0.16 -6.78
CA VAL A 79 8.86 -0.14 -5.38
C VAL A 79 8.32 -1.50 -4.96
N GLN A 80 8.42 -1.77 -3.65
CA GLN A 80 7.81 -2.93 -3.04
C GLN A 80 6.75 -2.44 -2.07
N ILE A 81 5.51 -2.83 -2.31
CA ILE A 81 4.38 -2.48 -1.44
C ILE A 81 4.36 -3.48 -0.29
N LEU A 82 4.57 -2.97 0.93
CA LEU A 82 4.74 -3.81 2.11
C LEU A 82 3.42 -4.10 2.82
N ARG A 83 2.57 -3.09 2.97
CA ARG A 83 1.27 -3.21 3.61
C ARG A 83 0.30 -2.19 3.04
N VAL A 84 -0.99 -2.49 3.13
CA VAL A 84 -2.05 -1.53 2.83
C VAL A 84 -3.07 -1.62 3.95
N ALA A 85 -3.45 -0.50 4.55
CA ALA A 85 -4.38 -0.51 5.68
C ALA A 85 -5.18 0.78 5.73
N HIS A 86 -6.36 0.73 6.37
CA HIS A 86 -7.17 1.91 6.59
C HIS A 86 -6.38 2.94 7.40
N GLY A 87 -6.51 4.22 7.04
CA GLY A 87 -5.74 5.29 7.66
C GLY A 87 -5.97 5.47 9.15
N ALA A 88 -7.10 4.98 9.68
CA ALA A 88 -7.39 5.05 11.10
C ALA A 88 -6.69 3.96 11.92
N ARG A 89 -6.07 2.99 11.26
CA ARG A 89 -5.41 1.88 11.93
C ARG A 89 -4.08 2.34 12.54
N ASP A 90 -3.69 1.70 13.67
CA ASP A 90 -2.41 1.99 14.31
C ASP A 90 -1.27 1.48 13.43
N ALA A 91 -0.63 2.42 12.74
CA ALA A 91 0.43 2.10 11.80
C ALA A 91 1.63 1.45 12.49
N LYS A 92 1.97 1.90 13.70
CA LYS A 92 3.10 1.36 14.43
C LYS A 92 2.92 -0.12 14.73
N ALA A 93 1.74 -0.50 15.23
CA ALA A 93 1.43 -1.90 15.51
C ALA A 93 1.40 -2.72 14.23
N LEU A 94 0.81 -2.18 13.17
CA LEU A 94 0.71 -2.85 11.89
C LEU A 94 2.08 -3.17 11.29
N LEU A 95 3.03 -2.25 11.46
CA LEU A 95 4.34 -2.35 10.82
C LEU A 95 5.39 -3.05 11.67
N THR A 96 5.04 -3.53 12.85
CA THR A 96 5.96 -4.18 13.78
C THR A 96 6.66 -5.40 13.16
N PHE A 97 6.00 -6.10 12.27
CA PHE A 97 6.50 -7.37 11.72
C PHE A 97 7.07 -7.25 10.30
N LEU A 98 7.40 -6.06 9.86
CA LEU A 98 7.90 -5.87 8.48
C LEU A 98 9.27 -6.51 8.24
N ASP A 99 10.01 -6.81 9.29
CA ASP A 99 11.34 -7.41 9.17
C ASP A 99 11.30 -8.93 9.03
N GLU A 100 10.15 -9.52 9.13
CA GLU A 100 10.02 -10.98 8.99
C GLU A 100 9.87 -11.42 7.51
#